data_4d4667cc6ca21d4f6021a405c8e3f30c
#
_entry.id   4d4667cc6ca21d4f6021a405c8e3f30c
#
_cell.length_a   1.000
_cell.length_b   1.000
_cell.length_c   1.000
_cell.angle_alpha   90.00
_cell.angle_beta   90.00
_cell.angle_gamma   90.00
#
_symmetry.space_group_name_H-M   'P 1'
#
loop_
_entity.id
_entity.type
_entity.pdbx_description
1 polymer ?
#
loop_
_entity_poly.entity_id
_entity_poly.type
_entity_poly.pdbx_seq_one_letter_code
_entity_poly.pdbx_strand_id
1 'polypeptide(L)'
;MEMKNLKITIDNSKKVSFNNNVDFCVGTGRMGLALQAEYLRQLDLVQKYIGFKHIRGHGLFCDDMAIYQKRTDQKTGEETIEYNYTYIDMVMDSYLERGLEPFLELGFMPYKMASGDQTIFYWKGNTTPPADYEEWKKLIQNLLRHLMSRYGSERVVTWPIEVWNEPNLPGFWYKADMEEYFKLFKESFYAVKAVDSRFRVGGPAVCGGTDEKWISAFMDFVSKEKIPVDFVTRHHYTTEFPDPVGHYGYAELQSDEAGFANLKTTRHIIDSHPEYKGLQIHITEFNTSYIPNCPLHDTNQNAAYIAKQLSRLGDGNESYSYWTFGDIFEEQGVPFTPFHGGFGLVANGCIPKPTFWTFAFFKSLKEKASICVHRDDFSVIVKTDDGEYRGVLFNRVNHRGDTGTVNLELSFPAVTESYSLITKRVDEETCNPLKLWHDMGEPANPSKAQIELLQMSAWPQLGSSLVSDGKVNISLPENAVVYLELKSCKLMSDRGYDFDKVMQYK
;
A
#
# COMPACT_ATOMS: atom_id res chain seq x y z
N MET A 1 -24.94 10.46 22.53
CA MET A 1 -24.53 9.91 21.22
C MET A 1 -25.55 8.89 20.79
N GLU A 2 -26.06 8.99 19.59
CA GLU A 2 -27.05 8.06 19.07
C GLU A 2 -26.35 6.77 18.64
N MET A 3 -26.70 5.65 19.27
CA MET A 3 -26.17 4.33 18.88
C MET A 3 -26.90 3.87 17.63
N LYS A 4 -26.16 3.60 16.54
CA LYS A 4 -26.73 3.07 15.32
C LYS A 4 -26.79 1.55 15.38
N ASN A 5 -28.00 0.98 15.28
CA ASN A 5 -28.18 -0.47 15.24
C ASN A 5 -28.53 -0.91 13.82
N LEU A 6 -27.76 -1.81 13.24
CA LEU A 6 -27.93 -2.32 11.89
C LEU A 6 -28.13 -3.83 11.93
N LYS A 7 -29.12 -4.32 11.16
CA LYS A 7 -29.38 -5.74 10.98
C LYS A 7 -29.00 -6.15 9.57
N ILE A 8 -28.14 -7.12 9.45
CA ILE A 8 -27.60 -7.62 8.18
C ILE A 8 -27.87 -9.12 8.09
N THR A 9 -28.65 -9.52 7.10
CA THR A 9 -28.91 -10.93 6.81
C THR A 9 -28.00 -11.38 5.66
N ILE A 10 -27.21 -12.40 5.91
CA ILE A 10 -26.29 -12.97 4.90
C ILE A 10 -27.06 -13.95 4.02
N ASP A 11 -27.09 -13.65 2.74
CA ASP A 11 -27.75 -14.44 1.71
C ASP A 11 -26.71 -15.16 0.83
N ASN A 12 -26.62 -16.47 0.98
CA ASN A 12 -25.66 -17.31 0.25
C ASN A 12 -25.88 -17.33 -1.28
N SER A 13 -27.05 -16.92 -1.76
CA SER A 13 -27.33 -16.86 -3.20
C SER A 13 -26.77 -15.60 -3.85
N LYS A 14 -26.46 -14.57 -3.05
CA LYS A 14 -25.91 -13.32 -3.55
C LYS A 14 -24.42 -13.46 -3.87
N LYS A 15 -24.04 -12.86 -4.98
CA LYS A 15 -22.66 -12.59 -5.35
C LYS A 15 -22.49 -11.09 -5.51
N VAL A 16 -21.64 -10.51 -4.70
CA VAL A 16 -21.31 -9.09 -4.75
C VAL A 16 -19.94 -8.93 -5.42
N SER A 17 -19.83 -7.99 -6.35
CA SER A 17 -18.53 -7.68 -6.95
C SER A 17 -17.58 -7.15 -5.89
N PHE A 18 -16.44 -7.78 -5.75
CA PHE A 18 -15.36 -7.35 -4.88
C PHE A 18 -14.04 -7.93 -5.39
N ASN A 19 -13.17 -7.08 -5.92
CA ASN A 19 -11.84 -7.47 -6.38
C ASN A 19 -10.84 -7.21 -5.26
N ASN A 20 -10.58 -8.24 -4.45
CA ASN A 20 -9.65 -8.12 -3.33
C ASN A 20 -8.19 -8.31 -3.78
N ASN A 21 -7.63 -7.33 -4.46
CA ASN A 21 -6.20 -7.26 -4.79
C ASN A 21 -5.39 -6.51 -3.72
N VAL A 22 -5.78 -6.63 -2.45
CA VAL A 22 -5.14 -5.96 -1.30
C VAL A 22 -3.63 -6.25 -1.20
N ASP A 23 -3.21 -7.43 -1.63
CA ASP A 23 -1.83 -7.91 -1.61
C ASP A 23 -1.07 -7.69 -2.94
N PHE A 24 -1.60 -6.88 -3.85
CA PHE A 24 -0.98 -6.70 -5.17
C PHE A 24 0.36 -5.98 -5.07
N CYS A 25 0.41 -4.83 -4.42
CA CYS A 25 1.63 -4.03 -4.31
C CYS A 25 1.68 -3.26 -2.98
N VAL A 26 2.87 -2.98 -2.52
CA VAL A 26 3.15 -2.06 -1.41
C VAL A 26 4.26 -1.09 -1.81
N GLY A 27 4.17 0.14 -1.29
CA GLY A 27 5.21 1.15 -1.47
C GLY A 27 6.36 0.99 -0.50
N THR A 28 7.52 1.47 -0.91
CA THR A 28 8.68 1.75 -0.06
C THR A 28 9.26 3.10 -0.44
N GLY A 29 10.09 3.70 0.40
CA GLY A 29 10.83 4.89 0.06
C GLY A 29 11.86 4.60 -1.05
N ARG A 30 13.07 5.14 -0.96
CA ARG A 30 14.10 4.86 -1.96
C ARG A 30 14.61 3.42 -1.90
N MET A 31 14.97 2.87 -3.02
CA MET A 31 15.43 1.48 -3.16
C MET A 31 16.65 1.14 -2.30
N GLY A 32 17.58 2.07 -2.13
CA GLY A 32 18.79 1.86 -1.31
C GLY A 32 18.52 1.55 0.16
N LEU A 33 17.32 1.84 0.68
CA LEU A 33 16.92 1.46 2.03
C LEU A 33 16.87 -0.06 2.24
N ALA A 34 16.64 -0.83 1.18
CA ALA A 34 16.62 -2.29 1.25
C ALA A 34 17.98 -2.93 1.57
N LEU A 35 19.04 -2.14 1.65
CA LEU A 35 20.35 -2.56 2.13
C LEU A 35 20.48 -2.46 3.67
N GLN A 36 19.46 -1.93 4.37
CA GLN A 36 19.45 -1.77 5.83
C GLN A 36 18.78 -2.96 6.52
N ALA A 37 19.40 -3.42 7.61
CA ALA A 37 18.91 -4.58 8.36
C ALA A 37 17.52 -4.38 8.99
N GLU A 38 17.22 -3.17 9.51
CA GLU A 38 15.92 -2.87 10.11
C GLU A 38 14.81 -2.87 9.06
N TYR A 39 15.07 -2.32 7.89
CA TYR A 39 14.15 -2.37 6.76
C TYR A 39 13.74 -3.81 6.43
N LEU A 40 14.72 -4.72 6.34
CA LEU A 40 14.46 -6.12 6.02
C LEU A 40 13.67 -6.83 7.12
N ARG A 41 13.92 -6.52 8.41
CA ARG A 41 13.11 -7.06 9.52
C ARG A 41 11.66 -6.60 9.48
N GLN A 42 11.42 -5.33 9.17
CA GLN A 42 10.05 -4.80 8.99
C GLN A 42 9.38 -5.47 7.78
N LEU A 43 10.10 -5.64 6.68
CA LEU A 43 9.59 -6.31 5.49
C LEU A 43 9.27 -7.79 5.74
N ASP A 44 10.09 -8.52 6.50
CA ASP A 44 9.81 -9.90 6.93
C ASP A 44 8.49 -10.00 7.69
N LEU A 45 8.23 -9.02 8.59
CA LEU A 45 7.00 -8.97 9.35
C LEU A 45 5.78 -8.76 8.44
N VAL A 46 5.87 -7.81 7.51
CA VAL A 46 4.82 -7.52 6.54
C VAL A 46 4.54 -8.73 5.65
N GLN A 47 5.58 -9.36 5.12
CA GLN A 47 5.44 -10.54 4.26
C GLN A 47 4.85 -11.74 4.99
N LYS A 48 5.16 -11.92 6.27
CA LYS A 48 4.60 -13.00 7.09
C LYS A 48 3.09 -12.93 7.25
N TYR A 49 2.51 -11.74 7.41
CA TYR A 49 1.09 -11.56 7.76
C TYR A 49 0.23 -11.06 6.61
N ILE A 50 0.80 -10.34 5.65
CA ILE A 50 0.09 -9.76 4.51
C ILE A 50 0.51 -10.45 3.22
N GLY A 51 1.83 -10.54 2.96
CA GLY A 51 2.37 -11.23 1.79
C GLY A 51 2.04 -10.51 0.49
N PHE A 52 2.51 -9.28 0.35
CA PHE A 52 2.41 -8.52 -0.89
C PHE A 52 3.15 -9.23 -2.01
N LYS A 53 2.68 -9.05 -3.25
CA LYS A 53 3.27 -9.64 -4.46
C LYS A 53 4.31 -8.73 -5.10
N HIS A 54 4.05 -7.42 -5.06
CA HIS A 54 4.94 -6.42 -5.64
C HIS A 54 5.38 -5.39 -4.61
N ILE A 55 6.52 -4.75 -4.89
CA ILE A 55 7.02 -3.62 -4.12
C ILE A 55 7.48 -2.52 -5.09
N ARG A 56 7.03 -1.28 -4.86
CA ARG A 56 7.37 -0.09 -5.63
C ARG A 56 8.17 0.88 -4.78
N GLY A 57 9.26 1.40 -5.29
CA GLY A 57 10.11 2.36 -4.60
C GLY A 57 10.82 3.33 -5.52
N HIS A 58 11.17 4.48 -4.97
CA HIS A 58 11.87 5.54 -5.67
C HIS A 58 13.36 5.25 -5.89
N GLY A 59 13.95 6.01 -6.78
CA GLY A 59 15.41 6.16 -6.84
C GLY A 59 16.15 4.95 -7.38
N LEU A 60 15.52 4.16 -8.25
CA LEU A 60 16.18 3.04 -8.94
C LEU A 60 17.51 3.44 -9.59
N PHE A 61 17.56 4.62 -10.20
CA PHE A 61 18.75 5.12 -10.90
C PHE A 61 19.53 6.19 -10.13
N CYS A 62 19.18 6.46 -8.88
CA CYS A 62 19.93 7.41 -8.06
C CYS A 62 21.39 6.97 -7.85
N ASP A 63 22.25 7.94 -7.60
CA ASP A 63 23.71 7.71 -7.53
C ASP A 63 24.11 6.77 -6.37
N ASP A 64 23.29 6.68 -5.30
CA ASP A 64 23.52 5.73 -4.20
C ASP A 64 23.25 4.26 -4.57
N MET A 65 22.49 4.01 -5.66
CA MET A 65 22.34 2.68 -6.25
C MET A 65 23.48 2.34 -7.20
N ALA A 66 24.28 3.33 -7.60
CA ALA A 66 25.49 3.23 -8.38
C ALA A 66 25.39 2.53 -9.75
N ILE A 67 24.18 2.40 -10.31
CA ILE A 67 23.97 1.67 -11.57
C ILE A 67 24.69 2.35 -12.74
N TYR A 68 24.56 3.69 -12.86
CA TYR A 68 25.20 4.47 -13.93
C TYR A 68 26.48 5.11 -13.42
N GLN A 69 27.60 4.79 -14.06
CA GLN A 69 28.93 5.30 -13.72
C GLN A 69 29.55 5.99 -14.95
N LYS A 70 29.63 7.31 -14.95
CA LYS A 70 30.38 8.08 -15.97
C LYS A 70 31.72 8.55 -15.39
N ARG A 71 32.81 8.05 -15.95
CA ARG A 71 34.18 8.35 -15.51
C ARG A 71 34.93 9.07 -16.57
N THR A 72 35.72 10.07 -16.19
CA THR A 72 36.62 10.79 -17.07
C THR A 72 38.06 10.39 -16.74
N ASP A 73 38.78 9.87 -17.68
CA ASP A 73 40.22 9.66 -17.54
C ASP A 73 40.92 11.01 -17.39
N GLN A 74 41.62 11.19 -16.28
CA GLN A 74 42.25 12.47 -15.96
C GLN A 74 43.43 12.84 -16.86
N LYS A 75 44.01 11.87 -17.59
CA LYS A 75 45.15 12.09 -18.48
C LYS A 75 44.72 12.37 -19.91
N THR A 76 43.72 11.62 -20.38
CA THR A 76 43.28 11.69 -21.78
C THR A 76 42.05 12.56 -21.96
N GLY A 77 41.27 12.82 -20.89
CA GLY A 77 39.96 13.48 -20.94
C GLY A 77 38.86 12.57 -21.54
N GLU A 78 39.15 11.30 -21.81
CA GLU A 78 38.19 10.36 -22.35
C GLU A 78 37.12 10.02 -21.34
N GLU A 79 35.86 10.09 -21.75
CA GLU A 79 34.71 9.69 -20.92
C GLU A 79 34.32 8.24 -21.22
N THR A 80 34.15 7.45 -20.16
CA THR A 80 33.67 6.06 -20.27
C THR A 80 32.43 5.89 -19.41
N ILE A 81 31.45 5.12 -19.92
CA ILE A 81 30.23 4.75 -19.20
C ILE A 81 30.32 3.27 -18.82
N GLU A 82 30.18 3.01 -17.54
CA GLU A 82 30.13 1.67 -16.97
C GLU A 82 28.80 1.48 -16.20
N TYR A 83 28.28 0.25 -16.15
CA TYR A 83 27.09 -0.10 -15.39
C TYR A 83 27.47 -1.02 -14.24
N ASN A 84 27.07 -0.65 -13.02
CA ASN A 84 27.33 -1.42 -11.82
C ASN A 84 26.00 -1.94 -11.24
N TYR A 85 25.85 -3.23 -11.15
CA TYR A 85 24.61 -3.88 -10.69
C TYR A 85 24.70 -4.42 -9.27
N THR A 86 25.78 -4.19 -8.55
CA THR A 86 26.02 -4.79 -7.23
C THR A 86 24.87 -4.52 -6.26
N TYR A 87 24.45 -3.27 -6.10
CA TYR A 87 23.40 -2.92 -5.15
C TYR A 87 22.00 -3.30 -5.63
N ILE A 88 21.72 -3.13 -6.92
CA ILE A 88 20.42 -3.54 -7.45
C ILE A 88 20.24 -5.06 -7.35
N ASP A 89 21.29 -5.85 -7.56
CA ASP A 89 21.25 -7.30 -7.37
C ASP A 89 20.95 -7.66 -5.91
N MET A 90 21.63 -7.03 -4.95
CA MET A 90 21.35 -7.25 -3.52
C MET A 90 19.91 -6.90 -3.13
N VAL A 91 19.38 -5.80 -3.65
CA VAL A 91 18.00 -5.38 -3.40
C VAL A 91 17.00 -6.37 -4.01
N MET A 92 17.18 -6.73 -5.28
CA MET A 92 16.28 -7.66 -5.99
C MET A 92 16.34 -9.06 -5.40
N ASP A 93 17.52 -9.57 -5.07
CA ASP A 93 17.68 -10.86 -4.38
C ASP A 93 16.89 -10.86 -3.06
N SER A 94 17.04 -9.79 -2.28
CA SER A 94 16.35 -9.60 -1.00
C SER A 94 14.82 -9.58 -1.14
N TYR A 95 14.27 -8.93 -2.18
CA TYR A 95 12.83 -8.92 -2.46
C TYR A 95 12.34 -10.30 -2.88
N LEU A 96 13.04 -10.94 -3.83
CA LEU A 96 12.67 -12.24 -4.36
C LEU A 96 12.71 -13.36 -3.31
N GLU A 97 13.68 -13.33 -2.38
CA GLU A 97 13.75 -14.23 -1.23
C GLU A 97 12.51 -14.13 -0.33
N ARG A 98 11.86 -12.95 -0.30
CA ARG A 98 10.64 -12.68 0.47
C ARG A 98 9.35 -12.84 -0.33
N GLY A 99 9.44 -13.37 -1.54
CA GLY A 99 8.28 -13.57 -2.42
C GLY A 99 7.72 -12.28 -3.03
N LEU A 100 8.51 -11.20 -3.02
CA LEU A 100 8.17 -9.92 -3.65
C LEU A 100 8.79 -9.84 -5.05
N GLU A 101 8.01 -9.34 -6.00
CA GLU A 101 8.47 -8.93 -7.32
C GLU A 101 8.50 -7.40 -7.39
N PRO A 102 9.48 -6.77 -8.04
CA PRO A 102 9.47 -5.32 -8.15
C PRO A 102 8.34 -4.82 -9.07
N PHE A 103 7.73 -3.69 -8.71
CA PHE A 103 7.03 -2.80 -9.61
C PHE A 103 8.03 -1.67 -9.90
N LEU A 104 8.71 -1.73 -11.03
CA LEU A 104 9.85 -0.85 -11.31
C LEU A 104 9.39 0.57 -11.62
N GLU A 105 9.87 1.55 -10.87
CA GLU A 105 9.75 2.97 -11.18
C GLU A 105 11.05 3.44 -11.85
N LEU A 106 10.98 3.90 -13.11
CA LEU A 106 12.15 4.43 -13.83
C LEU A 106 12.43 5.87 -13.39
N GLY A 107 13.19 6.03 -12.31
CA GLY A 107 13.56 7.30 -11.67
C GLY A 107 14.49 7.08 -10.46
N PHE A 108 15.13 8.11 -9.86
CA PHE A 108 15.30 9.44 -10.46
C PHE A 108 16.55 9.49 -11.34
N MET A 109 16.85 10.69 -11.89
CA MET A 109 17.95 10.82 -12.85
C MET A 109 19.32 10.65 -12.19
N PRO A 110 20.26 9.85 -12.75
CA PRO A 110 21.64 9.88 -12.30
C PRO A 110 22.23 11.28 -12.46
N TYR A 111 22.96 11.78 -11.46
CA TYR A 111 23.46 13.16 -11.47
C TYR A 111 24.29 13.49 -12.73
N LYS A 112 25.16 12.58 -13.16
CA LYS A 112 26.00 12.78 -14.36
C LYS A 112 25.27 12.63 -15.70
N MET A 113 24.03 12.16 -15.70
CA MET A 113 23.14 12.09 -16.85
C MET A 113 22.18 13.27 -16.91
N ALA A 114 21.95 13.92 -15.79
CA ALA A 114 20.97 14.98 -15.61
C ALA A 114 21.30 16.24 -16.44
N SER A 115 20.26 16.92 -16.95
CA SER A 115 20.41 18.21 -17.66
C SER A 115 20.53 19.40 -16.71
N GLY A 116 20.29 19.21 -15.42
CA GLY A 116 20.33 20.23 -14.38
C GLY A 116 20.57 19.65 -13.00
N ASP A 117 20.48 20.49 -11.98
CA ASP A 117 20.88 20.22 -10.60
C ASP A 117 19.72 20.24 -9.60
N GLN A 118 18.46 20.37 -10.06
CA GLN A 118 17.30 20.29 -9.19
C GLN A 118 17.22 18.89 -8.55
N THR A 119 17.10 18.88 -7.22
CA THR A 119 16.95 17.64 -6.46
C THR A 119 15.77 17.73 -5.50
N ILE A 120 15.24 16.55 -5.12
CA ILE A 120 14.21 16.40 -4.11
C ILE A 120 14.67 15.42 -3.04
N PHE A 121 14.03 15.50 -1.88
CA PHE A 121 14.27 14.68 -0.70
C PHE A 121 15.65 14.87 -0.04
N TYR A 122 15.76 14.36 1.18
CA TYR A 122 16.99 14.37 1.95
C TYR A 122 18.18 13.72 1.20
N TRP A 123 17.91 12.64 0.46
CA TRP A 123 18.88 11.86 -0.30
C TRP A 123 19.14 12.39 -1.73
N LYS A 124 18.67 13.59 -2.05
CA LYS A 124 19.04 14.35 -3.26
C LYS A 124 18.76 13.65 -4.59
N GLY A 125 17.59 12.99 -4.73
CA GLY A 125 17.15 12.49 -6.03
C GLY A 125 17.05 13.62 -7.06
N ASN A 126 17.75 13.49 -8.21
CA ASN A 126 17.73 14.52 -9.24
C ASN A 126 16.45 14.40 -10.07
N THR A 127 15.75 15.53 -10.25
CA THR A 127 14.41 15.60 -10.87
C THR A 127 14.41 16.37 -12.20
N THR A 128 15.58 16.49 -12.85
CA THR A 128 15.69 17.10 -14.18
C THR A 128 15.69 16.04 -15.28
N PRO A 129 15.31 16.40 -16.52
CA PRO A 129 15.41 15.50 -17.66
C PRO A 129 16.83 14.99 -17.89
N PRO A 130 17.02 13.89 -18.65
CA PRO A 130 18.34 13.51 -19.11
C PRO A 130 18.90 14.55 -20.08
N ALA A 131 20.21 14.82 -20.00
CA ALA A 131 20.89 15.67 -20.96
C ALA A 131 20.99 15.00 -22.36
N ASP A 132 21.02 13.66 -22.36
CA ASP A 132 21.03 12.84 -23.57
C ASP A 132 20.06 11.66 -23.44
N TYR A 133 19.01 11.65 -24.25
CA TYR A 133 18.00 10.59 -24.27
C TYR A 133 18.54 9.25 -24.80
N GLU A 134 19.60 9.24 -25.61
CA GLU A 134 20.23 8.00 -26.06
C GLU A 134 20.97 7.31 -24.90
N GLU A 135 21.62 8.07 -24.02
CA GLU A 135 22.21 7.54 -22.78
C GLU A 135 21.11 7.00 -21.84
N TRP A 136 20.01 7.72 -21.68
CA TRP A 136 18.85 7.29 -20.87
C TRP A 136 18.27 5.95 -21.38
N LYS A 137 18.02 5.85 -22.68
CA LYS A 137 17.53 4.60 -23.27
C LYS A 137 18.49 3.43 -23.06
N LYS A 138 19.80 3.67 -23.21
CA LYS A 138 20.83 2.64 -22.96
C LYS A 138 20.87 2.20 -21.51
N LEU A 139 20.69 3.12 -20.54
CA LEU A 139 20.62 2.79 -19.13
C LEU A 139 19.47 1.82 -18.86
N ILE A 140 18.25 2.15 -19.30
CA ILE A 140 17.07 1.29 -19.18
C ILE A 140 17.31 -0.08 -19.80
N GLN A 141 17.79 -0.12 -21.04
CA GLN A 141 18.00 -1.37 -21.77
C GLN A 141 19.07 -2.26 -21.14
N ASN A 142 20.17 -1.67 -20.65
CA ASN A 142 21.24 -2.44 -20.01
C ASN A 142 20.76 -3.01 -18.68
N LEU A 143 20.01 -2.22 -17.87
CA LEU A 143 19.41 -2.72 -16.62
C LEU A 143 18.47 -3.89 -16.90
N LEU A 144 17.52 -3.74 -17.81
CA LEU A 144 16.54 -4.80 -18.08
C LEU A 144 17.19 -6.07 -18.63
N ARG A 145 18.17 -5.96 -19.54
CA ARG A 145 18.93 -7.12 -20.02
C ARG A 145 19.70 -7.82 -18.90
N HIS A 146 20.29 -7.04 -17.98
CA HIS A 146 20.97 -7.59 -16.80
C HIS A 146 19.99 -8.37 -15.91
N LEU A 147 18.85 -7.77 -15.57
CA LEU A 147 17.82 -8.40 -14.74
C LEU A 147 17.28 -9.68 -15.41
N MET A 148 17.00 -9.65 -16.72
CA MET A 148 16.57 -10.83 -17.47
C MET A 148 17.64 -11.93 -17.51
N SER A 149 18.91 -11.57 -17.63
CA SER A 149 20.02 -12.53 -17.60
C SER A 149 20.17 -13.18 -16.21
N ARG A 150 19.95 -12.41 -15.13
CA ARG A 150 20.13 -12.88 -13.77
C ARG A 150 18.93 -13.69 -13.25
N TYR A 151 17.70 -13.22 -13.50
CA TYR A 151 16.48 -13.75 -12.90
C TYR A 151 15.58 -14.54 -13.87
N GLY A 152 15.95 -14.57 -15.14
CA GLY A 152 15.20 -15.24 -16.20
C GLY A 152 14.17 -14.32 -16.88
N SER A 153 14.15 -14.39 -18.22
CA SER A 153 13.30 -13.52 -19.04
C SER A 153 11.82 -13.69 -18.74
N GLU A 154 11.36 -14.94 -18.57
CA GLU A 154 9.94 -15.25 -18.30
C GLU A 154 9.43 -14.65 -16.99
N ARG A 155 10.30 -14.49 -16.01
CA ARG A 155 9.99 -13.83 -14.75
C ARG A 155 10.00 -12.32 -14.89
N VAL A 156 11.09 -11.76 -15.41
CA VAL A 156 11.31 -10.31 -15.41
C VAL A 156 10.32 -9.58 -16.32
N VAL A 157 9.84 -10.18 -17.41
CA VAL A 157 8.82 -9.56 -18.26
C VAL A 157 7.46 -9.39 -17.58
N THR A 158 7.24 -10.07 -16.45
CA THR A 158 6.00 -9.90 -15.66
C THR A 158 6.04 -8.70 -14.72
N TRP A 159 7.21 -8.11 -14.50
CA TRP A 159 7.37 -6.95 -13.61
C TRP A 159 6.79 -5.70 -14.28
N PRO A 160 5.79 -5.04 -13.65
CA PRO A 160 5.27 -3.80 -14.20
C PRO A 160 6.32 -2.69 -14.14
N ILE A 161 6.32 -1.82 -15.14
CA ILE A 161 7.26 -0.71 -15.26
C ILE A 161 6.48 0.60 -15.33
N GLU A 162 6.74 1.50 -14.39
CA GLU A 162 6.20 2.85 -14.34
C GLU A 162 7.26 3.86 -14.73
N VAL A 163 6.89 4.84 -15.53
CA VAL A 163 7.83 5.88 -15.95
C VAL A 163 7.71 7.09 -15.06
N TRP A 164 8.71 7.30 -14.20
CA TRP A 164 8.84 8.44 -13.30
C TRP A 164 7.87 8.45 -12.12
N ASN A 165 7.92 9.53 -11.31
CA ASN A 165 7.06 9.78 -10.15
C ASN A 165 6.57 11.22 -10.15
N GLU A 166 5.26 11.44 -10.02
CA GLU A 166 4.57 12.74 -9.85
C GLU A 166 5.08 13.88 -10.75
N PRO A 167 5.17 13.69 -12.08
CA PRO A 167 5.70 14.70 -12.98
C PRO A 167 4.84 15.97 -13.03
N ASN A 168 3.66 15.95 -12.45
CA ASN A 168 2.76 17.09 -12.32
C ASN A 168 3.16 18.07 -11.19
N LEU A 169 4.14 17.72 -10.37
CA LEU A 169 4.67 18.56 -9.31
C LEU A 169 6.07 19.12 -9.70
N PRO A 170 6.28 20.44 -9.59
CA PRO A 170 7.55 21.04 -10.02
C PRO A 170 8.76 20.61 -9.17
N GLY A 171 8.54 20.06 -7.98
CA GLY A 171 9.60 19.47 -7.16
C GLY A 171 10.05 18.10 -7.64
N PHE A 172 9.14 17.30 -8.17
CA PHE A 172 9.40 15.92 -8.64
C PHE A 172 9.75 15.84 -10.12
N TRP A 173 9.44 16.86 -10.89
CA TRP A 173 9.84 17.00 -12.30
C TRP A 173 10.09 18.48 -12.59
N TYR A 174 11.24 18.78 -13.18
CA TYR A 174 11.66 20.17 -13.40
C TYR A 174 10.57 20.99 -14.07
N LYS A 175 10.10 22.04 -13.37
CA LYS A 175 9.00 22.96 -13.78
C LYS A 175 7.65 22.26 -14.01
N ALA A 176 7.46 21.01 -13.64
CA ALA A 176 6.32 20.21 -14.04
C ALA A 176 6.05 20.28 -15.56
N ASP A 177 7.11 20.26 -16.35
CA ASP A 177 7.07 20.40 -17.81
C ASP A 177 6.44 19.15 -18.42
N MET A 178 5.18 19.29 -18.82
CA MET A 178 4.35 18.21 -19.34
C MET A 178 4.87 17.67 -20.69
N GLU A 179 5.32 18.54 -21.58
CA GLU A 179 5.80 18.14 -22.90
C GLU A 179 7.11 17.36 -22.77
N GLU A 180 8.02 17.82 -21.92
CA GLU A 180 9.29 17.12 -21.66
C GLU A 180 9.05 15.80 -20.93
N TYR A 181 8.05 15.71 -20.02
CA TYR A 181 7.65 14.44 -19.43
C TYR A 181 7.09 13.46 -20.47
N PHE A 182 6.24 13.93 -21.37
CA PHE A 182 5.70 13.06 -22.42
C PHE A 182 6.80 12.54 -23.37
N LYS A 183 7.81 13.34 -23.62
CA LYS A 183 9.00 12.89 -24.33
C LYS A 183 9.75 11.81 -23.55
N LEU A 184 9.99 12.03 -22.23
CA LEU A 184 10.62 11.02 -21.36
C LEU A 184 9.81 9.72 -21.38
N PHE A 185 8.50 9.80 -21.25
CA PHE A 185 7.61 8.64 -21.27
C PHE A 185 7.75 7.87 -22.58
N LYS A 186 7.66 8.54 -23.73
CA LYS A 186 7.76 7.93 -25.05
C LYS A 186 9.10 7.24 -25.27
N GLU A 187 10.20 7.91 -24.95
CA GLU A 187 11.56 7.36 -25.10
C GLU A 187 11.78 6.15 -24.16
N SER A 188 11.30 6.24 -22.91
CA SER A 188 11.36 5.15 -21.96
C SER A 188 10.51 3.95 -22.39
N PHE A 189 9.27 4.19 -22.86
CA PHE A 189 8.38 3.15 -23.35
C PHE A 189 9.03 2.34 -24.48
N TYR A 190 9.55 3.00 -25.50
CA TYR A 190 10.19 2.31 -26.61
C TYR A 190 11.52 1.67 -26.22
N ALA A 191 12.29 2.27 -25.31
CA ALA A 191 13.52 1.65 -24.79
C ALA A 191 13.23 0.32 -24.10
N VAL A 192 12.16 0.25 -23.27
CA VAL A 192 11.71 -0.98 -22.61
C VAL A 192 11.22 -2.02 -23.64
N LYS A 193 10.32 -1.62 -24.54
CA LYS A 193 9.74 -2.51 -25.56
C LYS A 193 10.80 -3.04 -26.55
N ALA A 194 11.88 -2.31 -26.76
CA ALA A 194 13.00 -2.77 -27.60
C ALA A 194 13.83 -3.88 -26.93
N VAL A 195 13.75 -4.05 -25.61
CA VAL A 195 14.37 -5.19 -24.93
C VAL A 195 13.50 -6.43 -25.05
N ASP A 196 12.21 -6.32 -24.68
CA ASP A 196 11.20 -7.36 -24.88
C ASP A 196 9.82 -6.72 -24.96
N SER A 197 9.06 -7.01 -26.02
CA SER A 197 7.73 -6.42 -26.25
C SER A 197 6.67 -6.85 -25.22
N ARG A 198 6.94 -7.92 -24.44
CA ARG A 198 6.04 -8.44 -23.41
C ARG A 198 6.04 -7.60 -22.12
N PHE A 199 7.05 -6.77 -21.89
CA PHE A 199 7.04 -5.86 -20.74
C PHE A 199 5.78 -5.01 -20.73
N ARG A 200 5.22 -4.80 -19.54
CA ARG A 200 4.09 -3.92 -19.31
C ARG A 200 4.59 -2.56 -18.81
N VAL A 201 4.24 -1.49 -19.53
CA VAL A 201 4.71 -0.12 -19.24
C VAL A 201 3.54 0.82 -19.12
N GLY A 202 3.52 1.63 -18.06
CA GLY A 202 2.50 2.62 -17.79
C GLY A 202 3.00 3.88 -17.08
N GLY A 203 2.08 4.74 -16.78
CA GLY A 203 2.24 6.05 -16.13
C GLY A 203 0.89 6.78 -16.12
N PRO A 204 0.83 8.09 -15.84
CA PRO A 204 1.95 9.00 -15.57
C PRO A 204 2.28 9.17 -14.07
N ALA A 205 1.73 8.37 -13.15
CA ALA A 205 2.00 8.44 -11.71
C ALA A 205 1.74 9.83 -11.11
N VAL A 206 0.65 10.49 -11.50
CA VAL A 206 0.33 11.86 -11.04
C VAL A 206 -0.31 11.85 -9.66
N CYS A 207 -0.04 12.87 -8.86
CA CYS A 207 -0.73 13.05 -7.59
C CYS A 207 -2.17 13.57 -7.80
N GLY A 208 -3.03 13.30 -6.81
CA GLY A 208 -4.47 13.57 -6.87
C GLY A 208 -4.86 15.00 -7.19
N GLY A 209 -6.09 15.17 -7.70
CA GLY A 209 -6.66 16.45 -8.05
C GLY A 209 -6.22 17.02 -9.40
N THR A 210 -5.38 16.31 -10.16
CA THR A 210 -4.87 16.78 -11.47
C THR A 210 -5.38 15.93 -12.64
N ASP A 211 -6.32 15.04 -12.41
CA ASP A 211 -6.78 14.05 -13.42
C ASP A 211 -7.29 14.73 -14.70
N GLU A 212 -8.15 15.75 -14.59
CA GLU A 212 -8.70 16.43 -15.76
C GLU A 212 -7.63 17.08 -16.62
N LYS A 213 -6.55 17.57 -16.03
CA LYS A 213 -5.45 18.21 -16.75
C LYS A 213 -4.43 17.20 -17.24
N TRP A 214 -3.89 16.39 -16.33
CA TRP A 214 -2.72 15.55 -16.63
C TRP A 214 -3.09 14.20 -17.25
N ILE A 215 -4.12 13.53 -16.72
CA ILE A 215 -4.56 12.25 -17.28
C ILE A 215 -5.20 12.47 -18.65
N SER A 216 -6.01 13.54 -18.85
CA SER A 216 -6.54 13.87 -20.18
C SER A 216 -5.42 14.11 -21.18
N ALA A 217 -4.46 15.00 -20.84
CA ALA A 217 -3.35 15.32 -21.74
C ALA A 217 -2.46 14.10 -22.04
N PHE A 218 -2.24 13.22 -21.04
CA PHE A 218 -1.51 11.97 -21.21
C PHE A 218 -2.23 11.02 -22.16
N MET A 219 -3.53 10.83 -21.99
CA MET A 219 -4.33 9.95 -22.85
C MET A 219 -4.42 10.48 -24.27
N ASP A 220 -4.58 11.80 -24.45
CA ASP A 220 -4.53 12.45 -25.76
C ASP A 220 -3.18 12.26 -26.43
N PHE A 221 -2.08 12.42 -25.68
CA PHE A 221 -0.73 12.21 -26.16
C PHE A 221 -0.49 10.78 -26.64
N VAL A 222 -0.78 9.77 -25.78
CA VAL A 222 -0.55 8.37 -26.16
C VAL A 222 -1.43 7.92 -27.32
N SER A 223 -2.65 8.43 -27.41
CA SER A 223 -3.56 8.21 -28.53
C SER A 223 -3.01 8.79 -29.83
N LYS A 224 -2.60 10.06 -29.82
CA LYS A 224 -2.02 10.75 -30.97
C LYS A 224 -0.75 10.07 -31.47
N GLU A 225 0.13 9.71 -30.56
CA GLU A 225 1.41 9.06 -30.86
C GLU A 225 1.27 7.53 -31.08
N LYS A 226 0.07 6.98 -30.89
CA LYS A 226 -0.24 5.53 -31.01
C LYS A 226 0.64 4.66 -30.11
N ILE A 227 0.86 5.09 -28.88
CA ILE A 227 1.66 4.35 -27.88
C ILE A 227 0.75 3.37 -27.15
N PRO A 228 0.88 2.05 -27.33
CA PRO A 228 0.00 1.06 -26.70
C PRO A 228 0.36 0.85 -25.22
N VAL A 229 0.05 1.85 -24.37
CA VAL A 229 0.30 1.76 -22.94
C VAL A 229 -0.45 0.58 -22.33
N ASP A 230 0.14 -0.10 -21.34
CA ASP A 230 -0.40 -1.32 -20.76
C ASP A 230 -1.29 -1.06 -19.54
N PHE A 231 -1.13 0.08 -18.87
CA PHE A 231 -1.94 0.53 -17.72
C PHE A 231 -1.74 2.03 -17.46
N VAL A 232 -2.64 2.60 -16.66
CA VAL A 232 -2.53 3.98 -16.17
C VAL A 232 -2.25 3.95 -14.67
N THR A 233 -1.40 4.87 -14.20
CA THR A 233 -1.09 5.00 -12.77
C THR A 233 -1.37 6.41 -12.25
N ARG A 234 -1.75 6.47 -10.98
CA ARG A 234 -1.95 7.70 -10.22
C ARG A 234 -1.80 7.45 -8.73
N HIS A 235 -1.70 8.54 -7.95
CA HIS A 235 -1.64 8.50 -6.50
C HIS A 235 -2.97 8.94 -5.87
N HIS A 236 -3.20 8.51 -4.63
CA HIS A 236 -4.47 8.72 -3.94
C HIS A 236 -4.21 9.04 -2.46
N TYR A 237 -4.21 10.33 -2.14
CA TYR A 237 -4.14 10.84 -0.78
C TYR A 237 -5.38 11.69 -0.51
N THR A 238 -5.92 11.63 0.70
CA THR A 238 -7.27 12.11 1.00
C THR A 238 -7.34 12.90 2.31
N THR A 239 -6.32 13.70 2.59
CA THR A 239 -6.38 14.72 3.63
C THR A 239 -6.47 16.12 3.02
N GLU A 240 -6.98 17.04 3.82
CA GLU A 240 -6.80 18.47 3.57
C GLU A 240 -5.33 18.86 3.70
N PHE A 241 -5.01 20.11 3.38
CA PHE A 241 -3.64 20.59 3.48
C PHE A 241 -3.17 20.53 4.94
N PRO A 242 -2.00 19.92 5.23
CA PRO A 242 -1.52 19.77 6.60
C PRO A 242 -1.19 21.10 7.26
N ASP A 243 -1.53 21.22 8.56
CA ASP A 243 -1.11 22.33 9.42
C ASP A 243 0.20 21.93 10.16
N PRO A 244 1.34 22.57 9.87
CA PRO A 244 2.62 22.26 10.47
C PRO A 244 2.71 22.75 11.92
N VAL A 245 2.97 21.85 12.87
CA VAL A 245 3.20 22.17 14.27
C VAL A 245 4.48 21.45 14.74
N GLY A 246 5.58 22.17 14.91
CA GLY A 246 6.88 21.60 15.25
C GLY A 246 7.36 20.64 14.17
N HIS A 247 7.56 19.36 14.53
CA HIS A 247 8.00 18.31 13.61
C HIS A 247 6.83 17.57 12.91
N TYR A 248 5.60 17.91 13.25
CA TYR A 248 4.41 17.20 12.78
C TYR A 248 3.58 18.05 11.83
N GLY A 249 2.91 17.40 10.89
CA GLY A 249 1.88 18.01 10.07
C GLY A 249 0.53 17.37 10.37
N TYR A 250 -0.34 18.14 11.01
CA TYR A 250 -1.70 17.67 11.32
C TYR A 250 -2.61 17.91 10.13
N ALA A 251 -3.33 16.88 9.71
CA ALA A 251 -4.22 16.98 8.57
C ALA A 251 -5.58 16.36 8.89
N GLU A 252 -6.64 17.03 8.44
CA GLU A 252 -8.00 16.52 8.51
C GLU A 252 -8.28 15.60 7.32
N LEU A 253 -9.07 14.55 7.55
CA LEU A 253 -9.52 13.64 6.49
C LEU A 253 -10.58 14.33 5.63
N GLN A 254 -10.44 14.22 4.32
CA GLN A 254 -11.50 14.53 3.38
C GLN A 254 -12.65 13.51 3.49
N SER A 255 -13.77 13.83 2.84
CA SER A 255 -14.87 12.87 2.76
C SER A 255 -14.44 11.57 2.05
N ASP A 256 -15.06 10.45 2.38
CA ASP A 256 -14.78 9.15 1.75
C ASP A 256 -14.93 9.19 0.21
N GLU A 257 -15.82 10.06 -0.29
CA GLU A 257 -16.14 10.14 -1.72
C GLU A 257 -15.11 10.94 -2.52
N ALA A 258 -14.26 11.77 -1.88
CA ALA A 258 -13.31 12.65 -2.58
C ALA A 258 -12.38 11.85 -3.50
N GLY A 259 -11.69 10.85 -2.95
CA GLY A 259 -10.79 10.00 -3.73
C GLY A 259 -11.51 9.14 -4.78
N PHE A 260 -12.70 8.64 -4.47
CA PHE A 260 -13.50 7.89 -5.44
C PHE A 260 -14.05 8.74 -6.57
N ALA A 261 -14.38 10.02 -6.32
CA ALA A 261 -14.75 10.96 -7.37
C ALA A 261 -13.61 11.14 -8.37
N ASN A 262 -12.38 11.37 -7.89
CA ASN A 262 -11.20 11.47 -8.75
C ASN A 262 -10.96 10.19 -9.57
N LEU A 263 -11.11 9.03 -8.95
CA LEU A 263 -10.96 7.75 -9.63
C LEU A 263 -12.01 7.55 -10.75
N LYS A 264 -13.26 7.97 -10.52
CA LYS A 264 -14.30 7.97 -11.55
C LYS A 264 -13.95 8.90 -12.71
N THR A 265 -13.37 10.07 -12.41
CA THR A 265 -12.88 11.01 -13.44
C THR A 265 -11.78 10.36 -14.27
N THR A 266 -10.77 9.75 -13.63
CA THR A 266 -9.70 8.99 -14.32
C THR A 266 -10.29 7.92 -15.25
N ARG A 267 -11.22 7.12 -14.76
CA ARG A 267 -11.90 6.06 -15.56
C ARG A 267 -12.62 6.63 -16.76
N HIS A 268 -13.38 7.71 -16.54
CA HIS A 268 -14.12 8.37 -17.62
C HIS A 268 -13.19 8.90 -18.72
N ILE A 269 -12.08 9.54 -18.35
CA ILE A 269 -11.08 10.03 -19.30
C ILE A 269 -10.50 8.88 -20.13
N ILE A 270 -10.05 7.80 -19.48
CA ILE A 270 -9.50 6.64 -20.18
C ILE A 270 -10.52 6.04 -21.15
N ASP A 271 -11.76 5.82 -20.69
CA ASP A 271 -12.82 5.18 -21.48
C ASP A 271 -13.35 6.08 -22.60
N SER A 272 -13.05 7.37 -22.58
CA SER A 272 -13.35 8.29 -23.70
C SER A 272 -12.45 8.06 -24.92
N HIS A 273 -11.35 7.32 -24.77
CA HIS A 273 -10.45 6.91 -25.84
C HIS A 273 -10.74 5.44 -26.20
N PRO A 274 -11.43 5.14 -27.31
CA PRO A 274 -11.93 3.79 -27.62
C PRO A 274 -10.87 2.70 -27.58
N GLU A 275 -9.63 3.01 -28.03
CA GLU A 275 -8.49 2.10 -28.07
C GLU A 275 -7.94 1.73 -26.69
N TYR A 276 -8.22 2.54 -25.65
CA TYR A 276 -7.78 2.33 -24.27
C TYR A 276 -8.92 2.00 -23.31
N LYS A 277 -10.13 1.84 -23.81
CA LYS A 277 -11.30 1.55 -22.99
C LYS A 277 -11.09 0.30 -22.13
N GLY A 278 -11.29 0.44 -20.82
CA GLY A 278 -11.11 -0.63 -19.84
C GLY A 278 -9.67 -0.87 -19.41
N LEU A 279 -8.71 -0.03 -19.83
CA LEU A 279 -7.32 -0.13 -19.41
C LEU A 279 -7.21 -0.11 -17.88
N GLN A 280 -6.36 -0.95 -17.30
CA GLN A 280 -6.18 -1.05 -15.85
C GLN A 280 -5.70 0.27 -15.25
N ILE A 281 -6.20 0.60 -14.06
CA ILE A 281 -5.73 1.72 -13.24
C ILE A 281 -5.08 1.16 -11.99
N HIS A 282 -3.81 1.43 -11.79
CA HIS A 282 -3.09 1.14 -10.56
C HIS A 282 -2.90 2.41 -9.74
N ILE A 283 -3.31 2.37 -8.48
CA ILE A 283 -2.99 3.43 -7.52
C ILE A 283 -1.65 3.07 -6.91
N THR A 284 -0.58 3.65 -7.46
CA THR A 284 0.81 3.27 -7.16
C THR A 284 1.35 3.90 -5.88
N GLU A 285 0.65 4.88 -5.33
CA GLU A 285 0.80 5.35 -3.96
C GLU A 285 -0.56 5.69 -3.37
N PHE A 286 -0.80 5.24 -2.14
CA PHE A 286 -2.01 5.56 -1.45
C PHE A 286 -1.81 5.53 0.08
N ASN A 287 -2.33 6.54 0.75
CA ASN A 287 -2.46 6.63 2.20
C ASN A 287 -3.52 7.71 2.51
N THR A 288 -3.73 8.03 3.78
CA THR A 288 -4.53 9.19 4.18
C THR A 288 -3.78 10.48 3.84
N SER A 289 -2.67 10.77 4.50
CA SER A 289 -1.86 11.96 4.24
C SER A 289 -0.68 11.69 3.32
N TYR A 290 -0.26 12.71 2.59
CA TYR A 290 0.89 12.71 1.67
C TYR A 290 2.20 13.21 2.32
N ILE A 291 2.22 13.43 3.63
CA ILE A 291 3.42 13.87 4.33
C ILE A 291 3.93 12.80 5.31
N PRO A 292 5.26 12.62 5.44
CA PRO A 292 5.87 11.53 6.21
C PRO A 292 5.90 11.77 7.74
N ASN A 293 5.18 12.76 8.23
CA ASN A 293 5.13 13.18 9.64
C ASN A 293 3.71 13.55 10.10
N CYS A 294 2.69 12.93 9.52
CA CYS A 294 1.30 13.12 9.91
C CYS A 294 0.91 12.11 10.99
N PRO A 295 0.64 12.53 12.25
CA PRO A 295 0.32 11.63 13.36
C PRO A 295 -0.88 10.72 13.10
N LEU A 296 -1.75 11.08 12.17
CA LEU A 296 -2.89 10.27 11.75
C LEU A 296 -2.47 8.85 11.33
N HIS A 297 -1.30 8.70 10.68
CA HIS A 297 -0.81 7.41 10.21
C HIS A 297 -0.57 6.38 11.32
N ASP A 298 -0.35 6.84 12.57
CA ASP A 298 -0.06 5.97 13.71
C ASP A 298 -1.34 5.50 14.45
N THR A 299 -2.54 5.93 13.99
CA THR A 299 -3.80 5.79 14.71
C THR A 299 -4.72 4.69 14.18
N ASN A 300 -5.67 4.25 15.03
CA ASN A 300 -6.79 3.40 14.60
C ASN A 300 -7.75 4.13 13.64
N GLN A 301 -7.80 5.47 13.64
CA GLN A 301 -8.56 6.25 12.67
C GLN A 301 -8.04 6.00 11.25
N ASN A 302 -6.71 5.98 11.06
CA ASN A 302 -6.11 5.57 9.79
C ASN A 302 -6.53 4.16 9.39
N ALA A 303 -6.49 3.22 10.33
CA ALA A 303 -6.88 1.82 10.06
C ALA A 303 -8.32 1.70 9.55
N ALA A 304 -9.26 2.38 10.18
CA ALA A 304 -10.68 2.37 9.79
C ALA A 304 -10.92 3.08 8.45
N TYR A 305 -10.23 4.19 8.20
CA TYR A 305 -10.29 4.89 6.92
C TYR A 305 -9.79 4.00 5.79
N ILE A 306 -8.63 3.38 5.96
CA ILE A 306 -8.07 2.45 4.98
C ILE A 306 -8.97 1.23 4.78
N ALA A 307 -9.62 0.71 5.85
CA ALA A 307 -10.61 -0.36 5.71
C ALA A 307 -11.77 0.03 4.78
N LYS A 308 -12.27 1.26 4.90
CA LYS A 308 -13.31 1.80 4.00
C LYS A 308 -12.80 1.90 2.55
N GLN A 309 -11.58 2.37 2.33
CA GLN A 309 -10.98 2.44 0.99
C GLN A 309 -10.83 1.04 0.38
N LEU A 310 -10.25 0.10 1.12
CA LEU A 310 -10.05 -1.28 0.66
C LEU A 310 -11.37 -2.02 0.41
N SER A 311 -12.45 -1.70 1.15
CA SER A 311 -13.78 -2.29 0.91
C SER A 311 -14.34 -2.00 -0.47
N ARG A 312 -13.82 -0.96 -1.14
CA ARG A 312 -14.22 -0.53 -2.50
C ARG A 312 -13.14 -0.81 -3.56
N LEU A 313 -12.09 -1.53 -3.20
CA LEU A 313 -11.07 -1.97 -4.16
C LEU A 313 -11.71 -2.76 -5.30
N GLY A 314 -11.38 -2.41 -6.53
CA GLY A 314 -11.94 -2.99 -7.75
C GLY A 314 -13.19 -2.29 -8.30
N ASP A 315 -13.74 -1.29 -7.62
CA ASP A 315 -14.86 -0.50 -8.13
C ASP A 315 -14.45 0.49 -9.24
N GLY A 316 -13.17 0.73 -9.42
CA GLY A 316 -12.65 1.63 -10.46
C GLY A 316 -11.16 1.47 -10.72
N ASN A 317 -10.47 0.72 -9.87
CA ASN A 317 -9.03 0.47 -9.97
C ASN A 317 -8.68 -1.00 -9.77
N GLU A 318 -7.52 -1.40 -10.24
CA GLU A 318 -7.02 -2.77 -10.14
C GLU A 318 -6.31 -3.03 -8.81
N SER A 319 -5.60 -2.05 -8.28
CA SER A 319 -4.82 -2.19 -7.03
C SER A 319 -4.61 -0.87 -6.32
N TYR A 320 -4.35 -0.98 -5.00
CA TYR A 320 -3.80 0.07 -4.15
C TYR A 320 -2.42 -0.35 -3.65
N SER A 321 -1.41 0.48 -3.86
CA SER A 321 -0.07 0.32 -3.28
C SER A 321 0.07 1.24 -2.07
N TYR A 322 -0.03 0.67 -0.87
CA TYR A 322 0.05 1.46 0.35
C TYR A 322 1.44 2.09 0.51
N TRP A 323 1.50 3.38 0.71
CA TRP A 323 2.71 4.16 0.92
C TRP A 323 2.91 4.43 2.41
N THR A 324 3.76 3.67 3.17
CA THR A 324 4.67 2.60 2.74
C THR A 324 4.52 1.37 3.65
N PHE A 325 5.31 0.31 3.44
CA PHE A 325 5.25 -0.88 4.31
C PHE A 325 5.90 -0.64 5.68
N GLY A 326 6.87 0.25 5.79
CA GLY A 326 7.62 0.47 7.03
C GLY A 326 8.16 1.88 7.17
N ASP A 327 8.47 2.26 8.41
CA ASP A 327 8.94 3.60 8.78
C ASP A 327 10.47 3.78 8.68
N ILE A 328 11.19 2.84 8.08
CA ILE A 328 12.52 3.13 7.56
C ILE A 328 12.33 3.93 6.28
N PHE A 329 12.33 5.25 6.43
CA PHE A 329 11.93 6.19 5.41
C PHE A 329 12.67 7.52 5.59
N GLU A 330 13.23 8.10 4.52
CA GLU A 330 14.22 9.18 4.64
C GLU A 330 13.93 10.38 3.69
N GLU A 331 12.69 10.67 3.34
CA GLU A 331 12.40 11.82 2.44
C GLU A 331 12.69 13.17 3.10
N GLN A 332 12.35 13.31 4.37
CA GLN A 332 12.59 14.53 5.16
C GLN A 332 13.73 14.35 6.20
N GLY A 333 14.59 13.36 6.01
CA GLY A 333 15.64 12.96 6.94
C GLY A 333 15.31 11.65 7.66
N VAL A 334 16.16 11.30 8.62
CA VAL A 334 16.01 10.06 9.38
C VAL A 334 15.00 10.25 10.50
N PRO A 335 13.97 9.39 10.64
CA PRO A 335 13.02 9.46 11.74
C PRO A 335 13.69 9.34 13.13
N PHE A 336 13.21 10.12 14.09
CA PHE A 336 13.83 10.24 15.41
C PHE A 336 13.05 9.57 16.55
N THR A 337 11.85 9.04 16.28
CA THR A 337 10.98 8.36 17.26
C THR A 337 10.17 7.26 16.58
N PRO A 338 9.72 6.21 17.31
CA PRO A 338 8.88 5.16 16.74
C PRO A 338 7.56 5.69 16.13
N PHE A 339 6.92 6.66 16.79
CA PHE A 339 5.65 7.25 16.36
C PHE A 339 5.84 8.73 16.00
N HIS A 340 6.34 8.95 14.81
CA HIS A 340 6.57 10.28 14.24
C HIS A 340 5.57 10.66 13.15
N GLY A 341 4.50 9.86 12.99
CA GLY A 341 3.54 10.04 11.90
C GLY A 341 4.03 9.51 10.56
N GLY A 342 4.97 8.57 10.56
CA GLY A 342 5.51 7.95 9.36
C GLY A 342 4.45 7.18 8.57
N PHE A 343 4.65 7.02 7.28
CA PHE A 343 3.72 6.34 6.37
C PHE A 343 3.54 4.85 6.64
N GLY A 344 4.49 4.20 7.30
CA GLY A 344 4.63 2.76 7.37
C GLY A 344 3.47 2.01 8.00
N LEU A 345 3.23 0.79 7.55
CA LEU A 345 2.42 -0.19 8.27
C LEU A 345 3.12 -0.65 9.55
N VAL A 346 4.45 -0.57 9.58
CA VAL A 346 5.30 -0.98 10.70
C VAL A 346 6.16 0.19 11.14
N ALA A 347 6.06 0.58 12.41
CA ALA A 347 6.90 1.60 13.00
C ALA A 347 8.30 1.06 13.33
N ASN A 348 9.27 1.98 13.53
CA ASN A 348 10.63 1.65 13.93
C ASN A 348 10.64 0.79 15.19
N GLY A 349 11.49 -0.23 15.22
CA GLY A 349 11.47 -1.28 16.26
C GLY A 349 10.52 -2.44 15.92
N CYS A 350 10.13 -2.59 14.65
CA CYS A 350 9.23 -3.65 14.19
C CYS A 350 7.89 -3.69 14.95
N ILE A 351 7.27 -2.53 15.15
CA ILE A 351 6.00 -2.37 15.86
C ILE A 351 4.87 -2.24 14.81
N PRO A 352 3.98 -3.23 14.65
CA PRO A 352 2.82 -3.09 13.75
C PRO A 352 1.93 -1.92 14.19
N LYS A 353 1.55 -1.06 13.25
CA LYS A 353 0.54 -0.03 13.48
C LYS A 353 -0.87 -0.60 13.30
N PRO A 354 -1.94 0.05 13.77
CA PRO A 354 -3.32 -0.42 13.58
C PRO A 354 -3.65 -0.77 12.12
N THR A 355 -3.20 0.03 11.15
CA THR A 355 -3.43 -0.17 9.71
C THR A 355 -2.80 -1.46 9.16
N PHE A 356 -1.70 -1.95 9.75
CA PHE A 356 -1.11 -3.24 9.38
C PHE A 356 -2.14 -4.37 9.46
N TRP A 357 -2.94 -4.37 10.53
CA TRP A 357 -3.96 -5.40 10.71
C TRP A 357 -5.14 -5.24 9.78
N THR A 358 -5.47 -4.03 9.36
CA THR A 358 -6.46 -3.82 8.30
C THR A 358 -6.08 -4.58 7.02
N PHE A 359 -4.84 -4.45 6.57
CA PHE A 359 -4.35 -5.21 5.41
C PHE A 359 -4.35 -6.73 5.66
N ALA A 360 -3.87 -7.17 6.82
CA ALA A 360 -3.87 -8.59 7.18
C ALA A 360 -5.30 -9.18 7.24
N PHE A 361 -6.28 -8.43 7.71
CA PHE A 361 -7.69 -8.85 7.76
C PHE A 361 -8.28 -8.97 6.35
N PHE A 362 -8.07 -7.99 5.49
CA PHE A 362 -8.51 -8.08 4.09
C PHE A 362 -7.80 -9.21 3.34
N LYS A 363 -6.51 -9.45 3.62
CA LYS A 363 -5.78 -10.60 3.07
C LYS A 363 -6.41 -11.92 3.46
N SER A 364 -6.83 -12.07 4.73
CA SER A 364 -7.46 -13.30 5.22
C SER A 364 -8.79 -13.62 4.51
N LEU A 365 -9.47 -12.63 3.90
CA LEU A 365 -10.67 -12.87 3.09
C LEU A 365 -10.40 -13.69 1.82
N LYS A 366 -9.16 -13.76 1.36
CA LYS A 366 -8.75 -14.43 0.10
C LYS A 366 -7.80 -15.61 0.29
N GLU A 367 -7.52 -16.04 1.52
CA GLU A 367 -6.66 -17.20 1.78
C GLU A 367 -7.22 -18.52 1.26
N LYS A 368 -8.55 -18.60 1.12
CA LYS A 368 -9.26 -19.71 0.49
C LYS A 368 -10.06 -19.17 -0.70
N ALA A 369 -10.40 -20.03 -1.64
CA ALA A 369 -11.36 -19.69 -2.68
C ALA A 369 -12.66 -19.20 -2.03
N SER A 370 -13.07 -17.98 -2.36
CA SER A 370 -14.19 -17.34 -1.70
C SER A 370 -14.99 -16.45 -2.65
N ILE A 371 -16.25 -16.24 -2.31
CA ILE A 371 -17.13 -15.28 -2.97
C ILE A 371 -17.58 -14.23 -1.97
N CYS A 372 -17.64 -12.96 -2.39
CA CYS A 372 -18.22 -11.92 -1.57
C CYS A 372 -19.76 -12.10 -1.59
N VAL A 373 -20.34 -12.24 -0.40
CA VAL A 373 -21.79 -12.43 -0.19
C VAL A 373 -22.48 -11.20 0.37
N HIS A 374 -21.71 -10.29 0.98
CA HIS A 374 -22.19 -9.01 1.49
C HIS A 374 -21.10 -7.95 1.46
N ARG A 375 -21.45 -6.73 1.09
CA ARG A 375 -20.60 -5.55 1.14
C ARG A 375 -21.48 -4.31 1.31
N ASP A 376 -21.15 -3.50 2.31
CA ASP A 376 -21.82 -2.21 2.59
C ASP A 376 -20.83 -1.19 3.19
N ASP A 377 -21.35 -0.12 3.78
CA ASP A 377 -20.53 0.95 4.37
C ASP A 377 -19.80 0.55 5.66
N PHE A 378 -20.09 -0.60 6.23
CA PHE A 378 -19.57 -1.06 7.51
C PHE A 378 -18.95 -2.46 7.46
N SER A 379 -19.08 -3.15 6.33
CA SER A 379 -18.66 -4.54 6.27
C SER A 379 -18.38 -5.06 4.88
N VAL A 380 -17.44 -6.01 4.82
CA VAL A 380 -17.23 -6.92 3.68
C VAL A 380 -17.23 -8.34 4.22
N ILE A 381 -18.13 -9.20 3.73
CA ILE A 381 -18.23 -10.60 4.16
C ILE A 381 -18.13 -11.52 2.95
N VAL A 382 -17.27 -12.51 3.05
CA VAL A 382 -17.06 -13.56 2.05
C VAL A 382 -17.49 -14.91 2.61
N LYS A 383 -17.92 -15.81 1.72
CA LYS A 383 -18.12 -17.22 2.00
C LYS A 383 -17.07 -18.01 1.25
N THR A 384 -16.38 -18.90 1.94
CA THR A 384 -15.36 -19.79 1.37
C THR A 384 -16.01 -21.03 0.75
N ASP A 385 -15.26 -21.75 -0.08
CA ASP A 385 -15.72 -22.97 -0.76
C ASP A 385 -16.00 -24.12 0.22
N ASP A 386 -15.33 -24.15 1.38
CA ASP A 386 -15.60 -25.10 2.47
C ASP A 386 -16.72 -24.65 3.43
N GLY A 387 -17.41 -23.56 3.11
CA GLY A 387 -18.60 -23.10 3.83
C GLY A 387 -18.35 -22.22 5.06
N GLU A 388 -17.12 -21.79 5.29
CA GLU A 388 -16.80 -20.78 6.31
C GLU A 388 -17.25 -19.39 5.84
N TYR A 389 -17.48 -18.48 6.81
CA TYR A 389 -17.66 -17.06 6.56
C TYR A 389 -16.49 -16.30 7.17
N ARG A 390 -15.98 -15.31 6.44
CA ARG A 390 -14.97 -14.39 6.92
C ARG A 390 -15.42 -12.98 6.62
N GLY A 391 -15.15 -12.05 7.53
CA GLY A 391 -15.57 -10.67 7.35
C GLY A 391 -14.58 -9.68 7.92
N VAL A 392 -14.55 -8.49 7.33
CA VAL A 392 -13.94 -7.29 7.92
C VAL A 392 -15.05 -6.29 8.15
N LEU A 393 -15.22 -5.90 9.39
CA LEU A 393 -16.22 -4.94 9.86
C LEU A 393 -15.49 -3.69 10.31
N PHE A 394 -16.02 -2.51 10.01
CA PHE A 394 -15.36 -1.26 10.35
C PHE A 394 -16.37 -0.13 10.58
N ASN A 395 -16.03 0.79 11.48
CA ASN A 395 -16.82 1.99 11.75
C ASN A 395 -15.92 3.22 11.56
N ARG A 396 -15.86 3.72 10.34
CA ARG A 396 -15.09 4.91 10.01
C ARG A 396 -15.86 6.18 10.33
N VAL A 397 -15.26 7.09 11.08
CA VAL A 397 -15.82 8.42 11.37
C VAL A 397 -14.86 9.52 10.91
N ASN A 398 -15.41 10.68 10.52
CA ASN A 398 -14.60 11.82 10.09
C ASN A 398 -13.98 12.53 11.29
N HIS A 399 -14.82 12.85 12.28
CA HIS A 399 -14.41 13.51 13.49
C HIS A 399 -14.85 12.70 14.70
N ARG A 400 -14.04 12.71 15.74
CA ARG A 400 -14.36 12.02 17.00
C ARG A 400 -15.69 12.54 17.55
N GLY A 401 -16.60 11.63 17.85
CA GLY A 401 -17.94 11.96 18.37
C GLY A 401 -19.04 12.10 17.31
N ASP A 402 -18.73 11.96 16.01
CA ASP A 402 -19.71 12.19 14.93
C ASP A 402 -20.81 11.13 14.86
N THR A 403 -20.45 9.86 14.93
CA THR A 403 -21.40 8.74 14.67
C THR A 403 -21.61 7.81 15.86
N GLY A 404 -20.74 7.91 16.86
CA GLY A 404 -20.77 7.01 18.01
C GLY A 404 -20.54 5.54 17.63
N THR A 405 -21.03 4.66 18.48
CA THR A 405 -20.90 3.21 18.30
C THR A 405 -21.94 2.68 17.32
N VAL A 406 -21.51 1.83 16.39
CA VAL A 406 -22.37 1.07 15.49
C VAL A 406 -22.47 -0.37 15.99
N ASN A 407 -23.67 -0.86 16.24
CA ASN A 407 -23.95 -2.24 16.60
C ASN A 407 -24.44 -3.00 15.36
N LEU A 408 -23.75 -4.05 14.99
CA LEU A 408 -24.11 -4.92 13.87
C LEU A 408 -24.72 -6.22 14.43
N GLU A 409 -25.96 -6.51 14.05
CA GLU A 409 -26.59 -7.81 14.23
C GLU A 409 -26.50 -8.55 12.89
N LEU A 410 -25.58 -9.51 12.80
CA LEU A 410 -25.37 -10.33 11.60
C LEU A 410 -26.13 -11.64 11.74
N SER A 411 -26.96 -11.97 10.73
CA SER A 411 -27.70 -13.24 10.68
C SER A 411 -27.14 -14.10 9.56
N PHE A 412 -26.46 -15.17 9.92
CA PHE A 412 -25.92 -16.17 9.00
C PHE A 412 -26.93 -17.31 8.80
N PRO A 413 -26.92 -18.01 7.65
CA PRO A 413 -27.75 -19.19 7.44
C PRO A 413 -27.56 -20.21 8.57
N ALA A 414 -28.66 -20.79 9.02
CA ALA A 414 -28.64 -21.79 10.08
C ALA A 414 -27.82 -23.03 9.66
N VAL A 415 -27.07 -23.57 10.59
CA VAL A 415 -26.40 -24.87 10.47
C VAL A 415 -27.04 -25.88 11.41
N THR A 416 -26.90 -27.17 11.11
CA THR A 416 -27.48 -28.25 11.93
C THR A 416 -26.84 -28.38 13.32
N GLU A 417 -25.63 -27.84 13.48
CA GLU A 417 -24.88 -27.90 14.75
C GLU A 417 -24.67 -26.47 15.28
N SER A 418 -23.45 -26.02 15.35
CA SER A 418 -23.13 -24.66 15.81
C SER A 418 -22.01 -24.07 14.99
N TYR A 419 -21.82 -22.77 15.11
CA TYR A 419 -20.62 -22.09 14.60
C TYR A 419 -19.66 -21.78 15.77
N SER A 420 -18.35 -21.96 15.51
CA SER A 420 -17.29 -21.33 16.26
C SER A 420 -17.01 -19.97 15.63
N LEU A 421 -17.14 -18.91 16.42
CA LEU A 421 -16.80 -17.54 16.04
C LEU A 421 -15.44 -17.19 16.61
N ILE A 422 -14.57 -16.63 15.77
CA ILE A 422 -13.31 -15.99 16.16
C ILE A 422 -13.38 -14.53 15.73
N THR A 423 -12.94 -13.62 16.60
CA THR A 423 -12.81 -12.20 16.28
C THR A 423 -11.41 -11.69 16.60
N LYS A 424 -10.93 -10.72 15.80
CA LYS A 424 -9.72 -9.95 16.05
C LYS A 424 -10.08 -8.47 15.96
N ARG A 425 -9.80 -7.70 16.99
CA ARG A 425 -10.24 -6.32 17.14
C ARG A 425 -9.06 -5.35 17.19
N VAL A 426 -9.23 -4.24 16.49
CA VAL A 426 -8.38 -3.05 16.50
C VAL A 426 -9.29 -1.85 16.78
N ASP A 427 -9.03 -1.10 17.83
CA ASP A 427 -9.76 0.12 18.18
C ASP A 427 -8.90 1.04 19.06
N GLU A 428 -9.49 2.09 19.65
CA GLU A 428 -8.78 3.06 20.47
C GLU A 428 -8.14 2.42 21.73
N GLU A 429 -8.77 1.38 22.29
CA GLU A 429 -8.34 0.74 23.54
C GLU A 429 -7.48 -0.52 23.28
N THR A 430 -7.60 -1.13 22.10
CA THR A 430 -6.95 -2.40 21.81
C THR A 430 -6.13 -2.33 20.51
N CYS A 431 -4.96 -2.96 20.50
CA CYS A 431 -4.04 -2.90 19.36
C CYS A 431 -3.58 -1.47 19.06
N ASN A 432 -3.32 -0.70 20.13
CA ASN A 432 -2.95 0.70 20.03
C ASN A 432 -1.59 0.97 20.70
N PRO A 433 -0.47 0.65 20.02
CA PRO A 433 0.86 0.89 20.56
C PRO A 433 1.18 2.38 20.72
N LEU A 434 0.55 3.27 19.94
CA LEU A 434 0.68 4.72 20.08
C LEU A 434 0.19 5.19 21.48
N LYS A 435 -0.98 4.69 21.92
CA LYS A 435 -1.50 5.00 23.27
C LYS A 435 -0.54 4.55 24.37
N LEU A 436 -0.01 3.34 24.26
CA LEU A 436 0.95 2.83 25.24
C LEU A 436 2.25 3.65 25.26
N TRP A 437 2.75 4.07 24.09
CA TRP A 437 3.91 4.95 23.98
C TRP A 437 3.67 6.31 24.63
N HIS A 438 2.47 6.89 24.44
CA HIS A 438 2.05 8.11 25.11
C HIS A 438 2.04 7.94 26.64
N ASP A 439 1.44 6.85 27.13
CA ASP A 439 1.35 6.53 28.56
C ASP A 439 2.73 6.30 29.21
N MET A 440 3.74 5.92 28.40
CA MET A 440 5.17 5.84 28.83
C MET A 440 5.89 7.19 28.91
N GLY A 441 5.24 8.31 28.52
CA GLY A 441 5.83 9.64 28.45
C GLY A 441 6.55 9.95 27.14
N GLU A 442 6.14 9.31 26.06
CA GLU A 442 6.59 9.57 24.68
C GLU A 442 8.12 9.50 24.49
N PRO A 443 8.79 8.43 24.92
CA PRO A 443 10.25 8.35 24.82
C PRO A 443 10.70 8.41 23.35
N ALA A 444 11.53 9.38 23.00
CA ALA A 444 12.11 9.49 21.66
C ALA A 444 13.01 8.30 21.31
N ASN A 445 13.71 7.77 22.32
CA ASN A 445 14.59 6.61 22.20
C ASN A 445 14.17 5.55 23.24
N PRO A 446 13.12 4.76 22.96
CA PRO A 446 12.65 3.76 23.91
C PRO A 446 13.74 2.69 24.16
N SER A 447 13.82 2.22 25.39
CA SER A 447 14.65 1.09 25.74
C SER A 447 14.17 -0.20 25.06
N LYS A 448 15.03 -1.21 25.02
CA LYS A 448 14.66 -2.52 24.47
C LYS A 448 13.39 -3.11 25.11
N ALA A 449 13.27 -3.00 26.46
CA ALA A 449 12.08 -3.46 27.18
C ALA A 449 10.81 -2.66 26.81
N GLN A 450 10.92 -1.36 26.58
CA GLN A 450 9.81 -0.54 26.10
C GLN A 450 9.39 -0.92 24.67
N ILE A 451 10.35 -1.17 23.78
CA ILE A 451 10.05 -1.68 22.42
C ILE A 451 9.31 -3.02 22.49
N GLU A 452 9.75 -3.97 23.31
CA GLU A 452 9.08 -5.26 23.50
C GLU A 452 7.62 -5.09 23.98
N LEU A 453 7.37 -4.17 24.93
CA LEU A 453 6.02 -3.85 25.38
C LEU A 453 5.16 -3.23 24.27
N LEU A 454 5.72 -2.31 23.49
CA LEU A 454 5.04 -1.71 22.34
C LEU A 454 4.68 -2.78 21.28
N GLN A 455 5.59 -3.70 20.99
CA GLN A 455 5.34 -4.83 20.10
C GLN A 455 4.19 -5.72 20.64
N MET A 456 4.16 -6.00 21.95
CA MET A 456 3.09 -6.80 22.57
C MET A 456 1.73 -6.10 22.51
N SER A 457 1.67 -4.79 22.70
CA SER A 457 0.45 -3.99 22.63
C SER A 457 -0.10 -3.82 21.20
N ALA A 458 0.71 -4.10 20.19
CA ALA A 458 0.37 -3.95 18.79
C ALA A 458 -0.42 -5.14 18.18
N TRP A 459 -0.85 -6.10 19.01
CA TRP A 459 -1.61 -7.25 18.56
C TRP A 459 -3.12 -7.05 18.76
N PRO A 460 -3.96 -7.50 17.80
CA PRO A 460 -5.42 -7.41 17.94
C PRO A 460 -5.91 -8.17 19.15
N GLN A 461 -6.92 -7.63 19.82
CA GLN A 461 -7.64 -8.35 20.85
C GLN A 461 -8.39 -9.54 20.25
N LEU A 462 -8.16 -10.71 20.80
CA LEU A 462 -8.82 -11.95 20.40
C LEU A 462 -10.13 -12.13 21.15
N GLY A 463 -11.18 -12.55 20.44
CA GLY A 463 -12.44 -13.00 20.99
C GLY A 463 -12.85 -14.34 20.38
N SER A 464 -13.55 -15.16 21.15
CA SER A 464 -14.11 -16.42 20.67
C SER A 464 -15.43 -16.71 21.37
N SER A 465 -16.39 -17.26 20.62
CA SER A 465 -17.65 -17.72 21.17
C SER A 465 -18.29 -18.81 20.32
N LEU A 466 -19.21 -19.55 20.93
CA LEU A 466 -20.07 -20.51 20.23
C LEU A 466 -21.36 -19.80 19.81
N VAL A 467 -21.77 -19.97 18.56
CA VAL A 467 -22.98 -19.39 17.99
C VAL A 467 -23.89 -20.51 17.50
N SER A 468 -25.03 -20.72 18.19
CA SER A 468 -25.96 -21.82 17.89
C SER A 468 -27.14 -21.41 17.01
N ASP A 469 -27.50 -20.13 16.97
CA ASP A 469 -28.65 -19.60 16.24
C ASP A 469 -28.28 -18.86 14.94
N GLY A 470 -26.99 -18.84 14.58
CA GLY A 470 -26.47 -18.12 13.43
C GLY A 470 -26.44 -16.61 13.60
N LYS A 471 -26.71 -16.06 14.79
CA LYS A 471 -26.69 -14.63 15.07
C LYS A 471 -25.40 -14.19 15.75
N VAL A 472 -24.77 -13.20 15.17
CA VAL A 472 -23.54 -12.59 15.70
C VAL A 472 -23.77 -11.11 15.93
N ASN A 473 -23.54 -10.66 17.15
CA ASN A 473 -23.64 -9.26 17.53
C ASN A 473 -22.24 -8.69 17.75
N ILE A 474 -21.90 -7.66 16.98
CA ILE A 474 -20.61 -6.97 17.07
C ILE A 474 -20.86 -5.48 17.31
N SER A 475 -20.27 -4.96 18.38
CA SER A 475 -20.23 -3.53 18.65
C SER A 475 -18.94 -2.94 18.08
N LEU A 476 -19.06 -1.90 17.25
CA LEU A 476 -17.96 -1.18 16.62
C LEU A 476 -17.90 0.24 17.18
N PRO A 477 -17.04 0.53 18.16
CA PRO A 477 -16.72 1.90 18.53
C PRO A 477 -16.25 2.72 17.32
N GLU A 478 -16.15 4.03 17.49
CA GLU A 478 -15.57 4.90 16.47
C GLU A 478 -14.18 4.42 16.06
N ASN A 479 -13.95 4.38 14.76
CA ASN A 479 -12.68 3.96 14.15
C ASN A 479 -12.18 2.55 14.54
N ALA A 480 -13.13 1.65 14.87
CA ALA A 480 -12.82 0.24 15.07
C ALA A 480 -12.75 -0.52 13.75
N VAL A 481 -11.86 -1.52 13.69
CA VAL A 481 -11.80 -2.53 12.64
C VAL A 481 -11.80 -3.91 13.29
N VAL A 482 -12.72 -4.76 12.87
CA VAL A 482 -12.87 -6.12 13.43
C VAL A 482 -12.87 -7.15 12.31
N TYR A 483 -11.96 -8.11 12.38
CA TYR A 483 -12.03 -9.33 11.60
C TYR A 483 -12.90 -10.35 12.31
N LEU A 484 -13.74 -11.06 11.57
CA LEU A 484 -14.47 -12.24 12.05
C LEU A 484 -14.23 -13.45 11.17
N GLU A 485 -14.21 -14.62 11.80
CA GLU A 485 -14.26 -15.92 11.15
C GLU A 485 -15.34 -16.77 11.81
N LEU A 486 -16.23 -17.31 11.02
CA LEU A 486 -17.35 -18.15 11.47
C LEU A 486 -17.28 -19.49 10.75
N LYS A 487 -17.00 -20.53 11.51
CA LYS A 487 -16.81 -21.88 11.02
C LYS A 487 -17.78 -22.85 11.67
N SER A 488 -18.46 -23.67 10.86
CA SER A 488 -19.27 -24.77 11.39
C SER A 488 -18.42 -25.70 12.26
N CYS A 489 -18.88 -26.00 13.46
CA CYS A 489 -18.19 -26.88 14.39
C CYS A 489 -19.12 -27.91 14.97
N LYS A 490 -18.60 -29.12 15.16
CA LYS A 490 -19.25 -30.19 15.88
C LYS A 490 -18.78 -30.17 17.32
N LEU A 491 -19.73 -29.96 18.23
CA LEU A 491 -19.42 -30.07 19.65
C LEU A 491 -19.06 -31.51 19.98
N MET A 492 -17.86 -31.71 20.49
CA MET A 492 -17.45 -32.99 21.02
C MET A 492 -17.92 -33.12 22.47
N SER A 493 -19.12 -33.65 22.63
CA SER A 493 -19.56 -34.09 23.92
C SER A 493 -18.86 -35.39 24.31
N ASP A 494 -18.70 -35.59 25.58
CA ASP A 494 -18.41 -36.91 26.16
C ASP A 494 -16.93 -37.36 26.20
N ARG A 495 -16.03 -36.45 26.54
CA ARG A 495 -14.65 -36.79 26.96
C ARG A 495 -14.42 -36.63 28.47
N GLY A 496 -15.49 -36.33 29.23
CA GLY A 496 -15.38 -36.06 30.65
C GLY A 496 -14.71 -34.73 31.01
N TYR A 497 -14.31 -33.89 30.00
CA TYR A 497 -13.80 -32.55 30.23
C TYR A 497 -14.95 -31.58 30.44
N ASP A 498 -14.90 -30.88 31.57
CA ASP A 498 -15.86 -29.86 31.95
C ASP A 498 -15.10 -28.59 32.38
N PHE A 499 -15.20 -27.56 31.56
CA PHE A 499 -14.50 -26.30 31.78
C PHE A 499 -14.88 -25.65 33.10
N ASP A 500 -16.15 -25.65 33.45
CA ASP A 500 -16.64 -25.01 34.68
C ASP A 500 -16.12 -25.74 35.91
N LYS A 501 -16.00 -27.07 35.85
CA LYS A 501 -15.37 -27.84 36.93
C LYS A 501 -13.89 -27.49 37.07
N VAL A 502 -13.15 -27.34 35.94
CA VAL A 502 -11.73 -26.94 35.97
C VAL A 502 -11.55 -25.57 36.58
N MET A 503 -12.42 -24.60 36.25
CA MET A 503 -12.34 -23.23 36.76
C MET A 503 -12.81 -23.08 38.22
N GLN A 504 -13.47 -24.10 38.78
CA GLN A 504 -13.92 -24.14 40.19
C GLN A 504 -12.88 -24.73 41.15
N TYR A 505 -11.76 -25.23 40.69
CA TYR A 505 -10.66 -25.67 41.58
C TYR A 505 -10.13 -24.47 42.33
N LYS A 506 -10.37 -24.46 43.67
CA LYS A 506 -9.87 -23.46 44.60
C LYS A 506 -8.53 -23.89 45.17
#